data_19d8a6676feaea4ff74cdeaa64ff8ed7
#
_entry.id   19d8a6676feaea4ff74cdeaa64ff8ed7
#
_cell.length_a   1.000
_cell.length_b   1.000
_cell.length_c   1.000
_cell.angle_alpha   90.00
_cell.angle_beta   90.00
_cell.angle_gamma   90.00
#
_symmetry.space_group_name_H-M   'P 1'
#
loop_
_entity.id
_entity.type
_entity.pdbx_description
1 polymer ?
#
loop_
_entity_poly.entity_id
_entity_poly.type
_entity_poly.pdbx_seq_one_letter_code
_entity_poly.pdbx_strand_id
1 'polypeptide(L)'
;TLSDIPRFTFNNMNLSDGISFVLVVMATFAMSEALTIILRGTDPSSAAKAISLKELGSIKLDKDETKNTLKTIPRSSVIGFIVGVLPGAGSTIASFLAYGMERNFVNKEEKEKFGKGSVHGLAAPETANNAACSGSFVPLLTLGIPGSGTTAVMLGALLGFGIQPGPRLYMTNPEIFWSVTVSYTHLTLPTIVRV
;
A
#
# COMPACT_ATOMS: atom_id res chain seq x y z
N THR A 1 -0.65 -21.79 -20.91
CA THR A 1 0.35 -22.83 -21.26
C THR A 1 -0.13 -23.59 -22.48
N LEU A 2 0.71 -23.73 -23.50
CA LEU A 2 0.42 -24.42 -24.77
C LEU A 2 0.32 -25.95 -24.63
N SER A 3 0.43 -26.48 -23.42
CA SER A 3 0.26 -27.91 -23.12
C SER A 3 -0.33 -28.03 -21.72
N ASP A 4 -1.40 -28.80 -21.57
CA ASP A 4 -2.04 -29.17 -20.31
C ASP A 4 -1.16 -30.00 -19.35
N ILE A 5 0.15 -29.99 -19.55
CA ILE A 5 1.09 -30.74 -18.71
C ILE A 5 1.47 -29.85 -17.51
N PRO A 6 1.08 -30.24 -16.29
CA PRO A 6 1.44 -29.52 -15.09
C PRO A 6 2.96 -29.58 -14.90
N ARG A 7 3.60 -28.40 -14.70
CA ARG A 7 5.04 -28.28 -14.47
C ARG A 7 5.34 -28.18 -12.98
N PHE A 8 6.45 -28.75 -12.54
CA PHE A 8 6.94 -28.72 -11.16
C PHE A 8 6.01 -29.34 -10.11
N THR A 9 5.14 -30.24 -10.52
CA THR A 9 4.24 -30.95 -9.60
C THR A 9 4.86 -32.17 -8.93
N PHE A 10 6.00 -32.64 -9.44
CA PHE A 10 6.68 -33.84 -8.92
C PHE A 10 5.73 -35.03 -8.71
N ASN A 11 4.73 -35.16 -9.57
CA ASN A 11 3.65 -36.17 -9.48
C ASN A 11 2.78 -36.05 -8.20
N ASN A 12 2.79 -34.91 -7.53
CA ASN A 12 1.96 -34.65 -6.36
C ASN A 12 0.75 -33.82 -6.76
N MET A 13 -0.43 -34.38 -6.54
CA MET A 13 -1.70 -33.75 -6.91
C MET A 13 -1.96 -32.43 -6.16
N ASN A 14 -1.41 -32.28 -4.94
CA ASN A 14 -1.55 -31.06 -4.16
C ASN A 14 -0.74 -29.88 -4.74
N LEU A 15 0.20 -30.14 -5.67
CA LEU A 15 0.98 -29.11 -6.34
C LEU A 15 0.44 -28.76 -7.72
N SER A 16 -0.64 -29.42 -8.18
CA SER A 16 -1.24 -29.14 -9.50
C SER A 16 -1.80 -27.71 -9.61
N ASP A 17 -2.32 -27.17 -8.53
CA ASP A 17 -2.86 -25.81 -8.46
C ASP A 17 -1.77 -24.75 -8.15
N GLY A 18 -0.51 -25.18 -8.00
CA GLY A 18 0.59 -24.32 -7.62
C GLY A 18 0.61 -24.00 -6.13
N ILE A 19 1.56 -23.17 -5.74
CA ILE A 19 1.69 -22.68 -4.36
C ILE A 19 1.08 -21.29 -4.30
N SER A 20 0.16 -21.07 -3.37
CA SER A 20 -0.44 -19.74 -3.15
C SER A 20 0.62 -18.69 -2.86
N PHE A 21 0.55 -17.57 -3.56
CA PHE A 21 1.46 -16.42 -3.33
C PHE A 21 1.45 -15.97 -1.87
N VAL A 22 0.28 -15.96 -1.23
CA VAL A 22 0.13 -15.60 0.19
C VAL A 22 0.94 -16.54 1.08
N LEU A 23 0.91 -17.85 0.79
CA LEU A 23 1.64 -18.85 1.54
C LEU A 23 3.16 -18.69 1.38
N VAL A 24 3.64 -18.34 0.18
CA VAL A 24 5.06 -18.04 -0.07
C VAL A 24 5.49 -16.79 0.70
N VAL A 25 4.67 -15.73 0.67
CA VAL A 25 4.95 -14.49 1.42
C VAL A 25 4.99 -14.74 2.92
N MET A 26 4.01 -15.46 3.47
CA MET A 26 3.99 -15.80 4.89
C MET A 26 5.19 -16.68 5.28
N ALA A 27 5.54 -17.67 4.48
CA ALA A 27 6.67 -18.54 4.75
C ALA A 27 8.01 -17.78 4.70
N THR A 28 8.19 -16.89 3.74
CA THR A 28 9.46 -16.15 3.60
C THR A 28 9.60 -15.04 4.64
N PHE A 29 8.57 -14.25 4.88
CA PHE A 29 8.67 -13.11 5.80
C PHE A 29 8.39 -13.50 7.25
N ALA A 30 7.26 -14.13 7.55
CA ALA A 30 6.90 -14.43 8.93
C ALA A 30 7.81 -15.49 9.55
N MET A 31 8.14 -16.55 8.80
CA MET A 31 9.04 -17.58 9.29
C MET A 31 10.48 -17.09 9.42
N SER A 32 10.95 -16.25 8.47
CA SER A 32 12.26 -15.59 8.55
C SER A 32 12.38 -14.72 9.80
N GLU A 33 11.35 -13.93 10.10
CA GLU A 33 11.33 -13.10 11.30
C GLU A 33 11.29 -13.93 12.58
N ALA A 34 10.44 -14.96 12.63
CA ALA A 34 10.37 -15.89 13.75
C ALA A 34 11.71 -16.59 14.02
N LEU A 35 12.36 -17.09 12.95
CA LEU A 35 13.70 -17.70 13.06
C LEU A 35 14.75 -16.70 13.53
N THR A 36 14.69 -15.48 13.04
CA THR A 36 15.61 -14.40 13.44
C THR A 36 15.48 -14.10 14.94
N ILE A 37 14.24 -14.03 15.45
CA ILE A 37 13.96 -13.82 16.88
C ILE A 37 14.50 -15.00 17.72
N ILE A 38 14.27 -16.24 17.27
CA ILE A 38 14.74 -17.43 17.96
C ILE A 38 16.28 -17.49 17.98
N LEU A 39 16.92 -17.22 16.86
CA LEU A 39 18.37 -17.32 16.71
C LEU A 39 19.13 -16.19 17.44
N ARG A 40 18.57 -14.98 17.45
CA ARG A 40 19.17 -13.85 18.17
C ARG A 40 19.02 -13.96 19.68
N GLY A 41 18.15 -14.85 20.16
CA GLY A 41 17.73 -14.88 21.56
C GLY A 41 16.97 -13.62 21.92
N THR A 42 16.06 -13.69 22.84
CA THR A 42 15.50 -12.53 23.52
C THR A 42 16.58 -12.01 24.48
N ASP A 43 17.43 -11.11 24.01
CA ASP A 43 18.22 -10.31 24.94
C ASP A 43 17.22 -9.47 25.74
N PRO A 44 17.08 -9.70 27.07
CA PRO A 44 16.08 -8.98 27.87
C PRO A 44 16.28 -7.46 27.84
N SER A 45 17.48 -7.02 27.44
CA SER A 45 17.80 -5.60 27.27
C SER A 45 17.31 -5.03 25.95
N SER A 46 17.06 -5.89 24.94
CA SER A 46 16.51 -5.52 23.63
C SER A 46 15.02 -5.84 23.48
N ALA A 47 14.40 -6.49 24.48
CA ALA A 47 12.96 -6.52 24.58
C ALA A 47 12.49 -5.07 24.53
N ALA A 48 11.77 -4.73 23.45
CA ALA A 48 11.27 -3.38 23.24
C ALA A 48 10.66 -2.91 24.55
N LYS A 49 11.35 -2.00 25.24
CA LYS A 49 10.87 -1.40 26.49
C LYS A 49 9.45 -0.97 26.18
N ALA A 50 8.45 -1.55 26.84
CA ALA A 50 7.07 -1.15 26.60
C ALA A 50 7.03 0.35 26.82
N ILE A 51 7.02 1.11 25.72
CA ILE A 51 7.03 2.56 25.77
C ILE A 51 5.72 2.94 26.42
N SER A 52 5.80 3.48 27.63
CA SER A 52 4.61 4.01 28.33
C SER A 52 3.98 5.08 27.44
N LEU A 53 2.65 5.08 27.30
CA LEU A 53 1.94 6.14 26.58
C LEU A 53 2.30 7.56 27.09
N LYS A 54 2.79 7.67 28.33
CA LYS A 54 3.31 8.93 28.90
C LYS A 54 4.68 9.35 28.34
N GLU A 55 5.47 8.38 27.84
CA GLU A 55 6.80 8.63 27.24
C GLU A 55 6.70 8.99 25.76
N LEU A 56 5.57 8.69 25.10
CA LEU A 56 5.34 9.01 23.68
C LEU A 56 5.22 10.54 23.42
N GLY A 57 5.11 11.36 24.45
CA GLY A 57 4.96 12.80 24.29
C GLY A 57 3.63 13.21 23.65
N SER A 58 3.60 14.36 23.03
CA SER A 58 2.41 14.87 22.35
C SER A 58 2.23 14.20 20.99
N ILE A 59 1.04 13.65 20.72
CA ILE A 59 0.66 13.12 19.39
C ILE A 59 0.48 14.27 18.38
N LYS A 60 0.38 15.52 18.86
CA LYS A 60 0.20 16.68 17.99
C LYS A 60 1.54 17.07 17.36
N LEU A 61 1.53 17.21 16.05
CA LEU A 61 2.65 17.77 15.30
C LEU A 61 2.94 19.21 15.74
N ASP A 62 4.21 19.56 15.83
CA ASP A 62 4.62 20.95 16.03
C ASP A 62 4.30 21.78 14.77
N LYS A 63 4.32 23.11 14.91
CA LYS A 63 4.01 24.05 13.81
C LYS A 63 4.95 23.87 12.62
N ASP A 64 6.23 23.64 12.88
CA ASP A 64 7.24 23.42 11.81
C ASP A 64 7.06 22.06 11.15
N GLU A 65 6.78 21.02 11.91
CA GLU A 65 6.44 19.69 11.40
C GLU A 65 5.18 19.73 10.54
N THR A 66 4.14 20.44 11.00
CA THR A 66 2.89 20.61 10.24
C THR A 66 3.15 21.34 8.92
N LYS A 67 3.93 22.42 8.92
CA LYS A 67 4.28 23.18 7.73
C LYS A 67 5.08 22.33 6.71
N ASN A 68 5.98 21.52 7.22
CA ASN A 68 6.79 20.62 6.42
C ASN A 68 5.94 19.50 5.82
N THR A 69 5.07 18.88 6.61
CA THR A 69 4.13 17.86 6.15
C THR A 69 3.18 18.39 5.08
N LEU A 70 2.65 19.61 5.26
CA LEU A 70 1.79 20.26 4.25
C LEU A 70 2.47 20.49 2.90
N LYS A 71 3.79 20.57 2.85
CA LYS A 71 4.53 20.66 1.58
C LYS A 71 4.78 19.29 0.95
N THR A 72 5.01 18.27 1.78
CA THR A 72 5.28 16.90 1.36
C THR A 72 4.04 16.23 0.78
N ILE A 73 2.88 16.40 1.43
CA ILE A 73 1.61 15.76 1.04
C ILE A 73 1.25 16.02 -0.43
N PRO A 74 1.17 17.25 -0.96
CA PRO A 74 0.78 17.49 -2.34
C PRO A 74 1.73 16.84 -3.35
N ARG A 75 3.04 16.93 -3.12
CA ARG A 75 4.04 16.34 -4.00
C ARG A 75 3.91 14.82 -4.05
N SER A 76 3.83 14.20 -2.89
CA SER A 76 3.72 12.75 -2.77
C SER A 76 2.38 12.23 -3.26
N SER A 77 1.28 13.00 -3.09
CA SER A 77 -0.02 12.66 -3.66
C SER A 77 0.01 12.60 -5.19
N VAL A 78 0.62 13.60 -5.84
CA VAL A 78 0.73 13.63 -7.30
C VAL A 78 1.54 12.44 -7.80
N ILE A 79 2.69 12.17 -7.18
CA ILE A 79 3.53 11.02 -7.55
C ILE A 79 2.78 9.71 -7.35
N GLY A 80 2.18 9.54 -6.17
CA GLY A 80 1.42 8.35 -5.82
C GLY A 80 0.28 8.10 -6.79
N PHE A 81 -0.51 9.13 -7.10
CA PHE A 81 -1.62 9.02 -8.03
C PHE A 81 -1.16 8.62 -9.44
N ILE A 82 -0.14 9.28 -9.99
CA ILE A 82 0.39 8.96 -11.33
C ILE A 82 0.89 7.52 -11.38
N VAL A 83 1.65 7.08 -10.37
CA VAL A 83 2.15 5.71 -10.30
C VAL A 83 1.00 4.71 -10.13
N GLY A 84 -0.02 5.06 -9.35
CA GLY A 84 -1.20 4.24 -9.14
C GLY A 84 -2.02 4.00 -10.41
N VAL A 85 -2.10 4.99 -11.31
CA VAL A 85 -2.77 4.86 -12.62
C VAL A 85 -2.05 3.88 -13.53
N LEU A 86 -0.75 3.65 -13.33
CA LEU A 86 0.02 2.71 -14.16
C LEU A 86 -0.31 1.26 -13.77
N PRO A 87 -0.85 0.44 -14.70
CA PRO A 87 -1.18 -0.94 -14.40
C PRO A 87 0.03 -1.73 -13.90
N GLY A 88 -0.14 -2.42 -12.77
CA GLY A 88 0.90 -3.28 -12.20
C GLY A 88 1.96 -2.57 -11.34
N ALA A 89 2.01 -1.24 -11.30
CA ALA A 89 2.97 -0.52 -10.48
C ALA A 89 2.66 -0.66 -8.97
N GLY A 90 1.39 -0.49 -8.62
CA GLY A 90 0.92 -0.66 -7.24
C GLY A 90 1.41 0.41 -6.26
N SER A 91 0.85 0.39 -5.06
CA SER A 91 1.14 1.37 -4.01
C SER A 91 2.55 1.22 -3.42
N THR A 92 3.12 0.02 -3.44
CA THR A 92 4.47 -0.22 -2.93
C THR A 92 5.52 0.56 -3.72
N ILE A 93 5.47 0.50 -5.06
CA ILE A 93 6.39 1.26 -5.93
C ILE A 93 6.20 2.76 -5.71
N ALA A 94 4.94 3.22 -5.60
CA ALA A 94 4.63 4.61 -5.33
C ALA A 94 5.26 5.11 -4.02
N SER A 95 5.15 4.33 -2.95
CA SER A 95 5.72 4.65 -1.64
C SER A 95 7.24 4.79 -1.68
N PHE A 96 7.95 3.83 -2.29
CA PHE A 96 9.41 3.90 -2.43
C PHE A 96 9.87 5.06 -3.30
N LEU A 97 9.17 5.34 -4.40
CA LEU A 97 9.46 6.46 -5.27
C LEU A 97 9.29 7.80 -4.54
N ALA A 98 8.18 7.97 -3.84
CA ALA A 98 7.91 9.18 -3.07
C ALA A 98 8.93 9.39 -1.96
N TYR A 99 9.30 8.32 -1.23
CA TYR A 99 10.35 8.37 -0.22
C TYR A 99 11.69 8.83 -0.81
N GLY A 100 12.12 8.21 -1.92
CA GLY A 100 13.38 8.54 -2.58
C GLY A 100 13.40 9.96 -3.15
N MET A 101 12.29 10.40 -3.74
CA MET A 101 12.16 11.75 -4.26
C MET A 101 12.14 12.79 -3.14
N GLU A 102 11.35 12.59 -2.09
CA GLU A 102 11.27 13.53 -0.98
C GLU A 102 12.62 13.71 -0.30
N ARG A 103 13.39 12.63 -0.13
CA ARG A 103 14.75 12.68 0.40
C ARG A 103 15.69 13.57 -0.42
N ASN A 104 15.42 13.79 -1.71
CA ASN A 104 16.20 14.69 -2.56
C ASN A 104 15.70 16.14 -2.53
N PHE A 105 14.45 16.37 -2.13
CA PHE A 105 13.86 17.71 -2.05
C PHE A 105 14.12 18.40 -0.71
N VAL A 106 14.38 17.64 0.34
CA VAL A 106 14.67 18.22 1.65
C VAL A 106 16.13 18.69 1.76
N ASN A 107 16.38 19.61 2.70
CA ASN A 107 17.73 20.08 3.01
C ASN A 107 18.62 18.98 3.61
N LYS A 108 19.92 19.22 3.72
CA LYS A 108 20.88 18.23 4.21
C LYS A 108 20.58 17.74 5.63
N GLU A 109 20.16 18.63 6.52
CA GLU A 109 19.84 18.30 7.91
C GLU A 109 18.65 17.34 8.01
N GLU A 110 17.59 17.62 7.27
CA GLU A 110 16.43 16.73 7.22
C GLU A 110 16.73 15.40 6.51
N LYS A 111 17.61 15.42 5.49
CA LYS A 111 18.04 14.22 4.78
C LYS A 111 18.72 13.19 5.68
N GLU A 112 19.49 13.65 6.68
CA GLU A 112 20.17 12.78 7.65
C GLU A 112 19.21 12.14 8.67
N LYS A 113 18.01 12.70 8.84
CA LYS A 113 16.96 12.16 9.70
C LYS A 113 16.15 11.04 9.03
N PHE A 114 16.27 10.85 7.71
CA PHE A 114 15.57 9.75 7.02
C PHE A 114 16.04 8.40 7.57
N GLY A 115 15.08 7.56 7.94
CA GLY A 115 15.34 6.31 8.68
C GLY A 115 15.64 6.49 10.18
N LYS A 116 15.63 7.73 10.69
CA LYS A 116 15.93 8.05 12.09
C LYS A 116 14.85 8.95 12.74
N GLY A 117 13.63 8.94 12.21
CA GLY A 117 12.52 9.74 12.72
C GLY A 117 12.18 11.00 11.92
N SER A 118 12.44 11.02 10.61
CA SER A 118 12.03 12.13 9.73
C SER A 118 10.51 12.13 9.50
N VAL A 119 9.85 13.24 9.77
CA VAL A 119 8.43 13.45 9.45
C VAL A 119 8.19 13.38 7.94
N HIS A 120 9.07 13.96 7.14
CA HIS A 120 9.04 13.85 5.68
C HIS A 120 9.17 12.39 5.21
N GLY A 121 10.10 11.65 5.86
CA GLY A 121 10.35 10.24 5.55
C GLY A 121 9.19 9.31 5.87
N LEU A 122 8.27 9.73 6.75
CA LEU A 122 7.02 9.03 7.04
C LEU A 122 5.87 9.53 6.16
N ALA A 123 5.69 10.85 6.07
CA ALA A 123 4.57 11.44 5.36
C ALA A 123 4.59 11.16 3.85
N ALA A 124 5.77 11.15 3.23
CA ALA A 124 5.88 10.95 1.78
C ALA A 124 5.39 9.57 1.30
N PRO A 125 5.91 8.45 1.83
CA PRO A 125 5.47 7.12 1.38
C PRO A 125 4.02 6.83 1.75
N GLU A 126 3.56 7.25 2.93
CA GLU A 126 2.18 7.04 3.36
C GLU A 126 1.18 7.80 2.47
N THR A 127 1.49 9.05 2.17
CA THR A 127 0.65 9.85 1.27
C THR A 127 0.63 9.26 -0.15
N ALA A 128 1.78 8.84 -0.66
CA ALA A 128 1.87 8.25 -1.98
C ALA A 128 1.15 6.89 -2.05
N ASN A 129 1.22 6.09 -0.98
CA ASN A 129 0.48 4.83 -0.87
C ASN A 129 -1.03 5.06 -1.03
N ASN A 130 -1.58 5.98 -0.24
CA ASN A 130 -3.00 6.31 -0.28
C ASN A 130 -3.42 6.88 -1.65
N ALA A 131 -2.62 7.78 -2.21
CA ALA A 131 -2.88 8.35 -3.53
C ALA A 131 -2.79 7.30 -4.65
N ALA A 132 -1.87 6.34 -4.56
CA ALA A 132 -1.74 5.25 -5.52
C ALA A 132 -2.92 4.28 -5.45
N CYS A 133 -3.45 4.02 -4.27
CA CYS A 133 -4.68 3.24 -4.13
C CYS A 133 -5.83 3.91 -4.91
N SER A 134 -6.02 5.21 -4.74
CA SER A 134 -7.04 5.97 -5.51
C SER A 134 -6.75 5.95 -7.00
N GLY A 135 -5.48 6.15 -7.40
CA GLY A 135 -5.04 6.08 -8.80
C GLY A 135 -5.34 4.75 -9.48
N SER A 136 -5.21 3.63 -8.75
CA SER A 136 -5.41 2.29 -9.29
C SER A 136 -6.88 1.95 -9.62
N PHE A 137 -7.83 2.72 -9.09
CA PHE A 137 -9.24 2.61 -9.49
C PHE A 137 -9.50 3.19 -10.88
N VAL A 138 -8.70 4.14 -11.34
CA VAL A 138 -8.88 4.76 -12.66
C VAL A 138 -8.84 3.70 -13.77
N PRO A 139 -7.74 2.95 -13.96
CA PRO A 139 -7.70 1.91 -14.99
C PRO A 139 -8.69 0.76 -14.72
N LEU A 140 -8.94 0.43 -13.46
CA LEU A 140 -9.92 -0.61 -13.12
C LEU A 140 -11.32 -0.25 -13.60
N LEU A 141 -11.81 0.92 -13.24
CA LEU A 141 -13.21 1.32 -13.52
C LEU A 141 -13.40 1.75 -14.97
N THR A 142 -12.38 2.35 -15.60
CA THR A 142 -12.50 2.88 -16.96
C THR A 142 -12.12 1.88 -18.05
N LEU A 143 -11.13 1.03 -17.81
CA LEU A 143 -10.61 0.09 -18.80
C LEU A 143 -10.86 -1.39 -18.42
N GLY A 144 -11.24 -1.67 -17.17
CA GLY A 144 -11.32 -3.02 -16.65
C GLY A 144 -9.95 -3.67 -16.44
N ILE A 145 -8.90 -2.87 -16.27
CA ILE A 145 -7.53 -3.34 -16.10
C ILE A 145 -7.10 -3.07 -14.66
N PRO A 146 -6.74 -4.10 -13.87
CA PRO A 146 -6.32 -3.89 -12.48
C PRO A 146 -4.95 -3.19 -12.41
N GLY A 147 -4.86 -2.15 -11.58
CA GLY A 147 -3.61 -1.40 -11.33
C GLY A 147 -2.73 -2.04 -10.26
N SER A 148 -3.28 -2.95 -9.45
CA SER A 148 -2.59 -3.59 -8.32
C SER A 148 -3.19 -4.97 -8.03
N GLY A 149 -2.54 -5.76 -7.17
CA GLY A 149 -3.07 -7.05 -6.70
C GLY A 149 -4.45 -6.90 -6.03
N THR A 150 -4.63 -5.87 -5.22
CA THR A 150 -5.90 -5.58 -4.55
C THR A 150 -7.01 -5.26 -5.55
N THR A 151 -6.73 -4.44 -6.55
CA THR A 151 -7.70 -4.13 -7.61
C THR A 151 -7.97 -5.31 -8.53
N ALA A 152 -7.02 -6.27 -8.66
CA ALA A 152 -7.26 -7.52 -9.38
C ALA A 152 -8.29 -8.42 -8.65
N VAL A 153 -8.17 -8.53 -7.32
CA VAL A 153 -9.18 -9.24 -6.51
C VAL A 153 -10.54 -8.54 -6.61
N MET A 154 -10.56 -7.22 -6.55
CA MET A 154 -11.79 -6.44 -6.71
C MET A 154 -12.42 -6.63 -8.10
N LEU A 155 -11.61 -6.68 -9.17
CA LEU A 155 -12.10 -7.00 -10.50
C LEU A 155 -12.79 -8.38 -10.53
N GLY A 156 -12.16 -9.39 -9.93
CA GLY A 156 -12.74 -10.72 -9.81
C GLY A 156 -14.08 -10.73 -9.07
N ALA A 157 -14.19 -9.97 -7.98
CA ALA A 157 -15.43 -9.82 -7.22
C ALA A 157 -16.53 -9.14 -8.06
N LEU A 158 -16.21 -8.04 -8.75
CA LEU A 158 -17.16 -7.34 -9.61
C LEU A 158 -17.67 -8.24 -10.72
N LEU A 159 -16.80 -9.00 -11.38
CA LEU A 159 -17.17 -9.98 -12.39
C LEU A 159 -18.06 -11.09 -11.83
N GLY A 160 -17.77 -11.54 -10.60
CA GLY A 160 -18.59 -12.52 -9.88
C GLY A 160 -20.04 -12.04 -9.61
N PHE A 161 -20.22 -10.73 -9.41
CA PHE A 161 -21.53 -10.08 -9.31
C PHE A 161 -22.16 -9.72 -10.66
N GLY A 162 -21.56 -10.13 -11.77
CA GLY A 162 -22.06 -9.80 -13.11
C GLY A 162 -21.81 -8.35 -13.55
N ILE A 163 -20.96 -7.62 -12.83
CA ILE A 163 -20.59 -6.24 -13.11
C ILE A 163 -19.30 -6.23 -13.92
N GLN A 164 -19.34 -5.69 -15.12
CA GLN A 164 -18.16 -5.58 -15.98
C GLN A 164 -17.56 -4.18 -15.88
N PRO A 165 -16.41 -4.00 -15.19
CA PRO A 165 -15.67 -2.75 -15.23
C PRO A 165 -15.18 -2.47 -16.66
N GLY A 166 -15.18 -1.20 -17.03
CA GLY A 166 -14.78 -0.79 -18.37
C GLY A 166 -15.45 0.52 -18.81
N PRO A 167 -15.25 0.92 -20.06
CA PRO A 167 -15.70 2.22 -20.57
C PRO A 167 -17.19 2.50 -20.47
N ARG A 168 -18.00 1.45 -20.33
CA ARG A 168 -19.46 1.56 -20.22
C ARG A 168 -19.98 1.47 -18.79
N LEU A 169 -19.12 1.22 -17.80
CA LEU A 169 -19.53 1.00 -16.41
C LEU A 169 -20.38 2.17 -15.87
N TYR A 170 -19.97 3.41 -16.16
CA TYR A 170 -20.68 4.60 -15.70
C TYR A 170 -22.07 4.77 -16.34
N MET A 171 -22.32 4.10 -17.47
CA MET A 171 -23.64 4.09 -18.14
C MET A 171 -24.52 2.92 -17.68
N THR A 172 -23.92 1.74 -17.56
CA THR A 172 -24.64 0.50 -17.24
C THR A 172 -24.92 0.35 -15.75
N ASN A 173 -23.98 0.77 -14.91
CA ASN A 173 -24.06 0.68 -13.46
C ASN A 173 -23.55 1.96 -12.79
N PRO A 174 -24.21 3.12 -13.00
CA PRO A 174 -23.75 4.41 -12.49
C PRO A 174 -23.66 4.42 -10.96
N GLU A 175 -24.58 3.74 -10.28
CA GLU A 175 -24.58 3.66 -8.81
C GLU A 175 -23.31 3.03 -8.27
N ILE A 176 -22.82 1.96 -8.90
CA ILE A 176 -21.59 1.28 -8.49
C ILE A 176 -20.37 2.15 -8.77
N PHE A 177 -20.32 2.75 -9.96
CA PHE A 177 -19.22 3.66 -10.33
C PHE A 177 -19.08 4.80 -9.33
N TRP A 178 -20.19 5.47 -9.03
CA TRP A 178 -20.19 6.59 -8.07
C TRP A 178 -20.02 6.14 -6.63
N SER A 179 -20.58 5.00 -6.24
CA SER A 179 -20.40 4.45 -4.88
C SER A 179 -18.93 4.15 -4.59
N VAL A 180 -18.21 3.52 -5.50
CA VAL A 180 -16.78 3.26 -5.33
C VAL A 180 -15.98 4.56 -5.24
N THR A 181 -16.26 5.51 -6.14
CA THR A 181 -15.55 6.78 -6.21
C THR A 181 -15.78 7.65 -4.96
N VAL A 182 -17.03 7.70 -4.46
CA VAL A 182 -17.42 8.55 -3.34
C VAL A 182 -17.18 7.88 -2.00
N SER A 183 -17.35 6.56 -1.88
CA SER A 183 -17.18 5.84 -0.60
C SER A 183 -15.75 5.92 -0.07
N TYR A 184 -14.76 5.93 -0.94
CA TYR A 184 -13.36 6.09 -0.54
C TYR A 184 -13.14 7.44 0.18
N THR A 185 -13.75 8.51 -0.33
CA THR A 185 -13.71 9.83 0.31
C THR A 185 -14.44 9.84 1.66
N HIS A 186 -15.61 9.21 1.74
CA HIS A 186 -16.43 9.19 2.95
C HIS A 186 -15.91 8.25 4.04
N LEU A 187 -15.24 7.16 3.68
CA LEU A 187 -14.65 6.23 4.66
C LEU A 187 -13.38 6.79 5.32
N THR A 188 -12.62 7.60 4.59
CA THR A 188 -11.39 8.19 5.12
C THR A 188 -11.63 9.41 6.02
N LEU A 189 -12.64 10.22 5.73
CA LEU A 189 -12.98 11.41 6.53
C LEU A 189 -13.36 11.10 7.99
N PRO A 190 -14.23 10.11 8.31
CA PRO A 190 -14.58 9.81 9.71
C PRO A 190 -13.44 9.21 10.51
N THR A 191 -12.47 8.54 9.88
CA THR A 191 -11.30 7.98 10.60
C THR A 191 -10.32 9.06 11.01
N ILE A 192 -10.22 10.16 10.28
CA ILE A 192 -9.38 11.32 10.61
C ILE A 192 -9.98 12.12 11.80
N VAL A 193 -11.29 12.13 11.96
CA VAL A 193 -11.99 12.93 12.99
C VAL A 193 -12.11 12.18 14.32
N ARG A 194 -11.83 10.87 14.39
CA ARG A 194 -11.95 10.04 15.60
C ARG A 194 -10.62 9.74 16.31
N VAL A 195 -9.55 10.43 15.96
CA VAL A 195 -8.26 10.32 16.67
C VAL A 195 -8.04 11.50 17.61
#